data_1d6472c3eaaab4cc97547c18ea1d7467
#
_entry.id   1d6472c3eaaab4cc97547c18ea1d7467
#
_cell.length_a   1.000
_cell.length_b   1.000
_cell.length_c   1.000
_cell.angle_alpha   90.00
_cell.angle_beta   90.00
_cell.angle_gamma   90.00
#
_symmetry.space_group_name_H-M   'P 1'
#
loop_
_entity.id
_entity.type
_entity.pdbx_description
1 polymer ?
#
loop_
_entity_poly.entity_id
_entity_poly.type
_entity_poly.pdbx_seq_one_letter_code
_entity_poly.pdbx_strand_id
1 'polypeptide(L)'
;MATRIKQKALDRQANADSRPRATAKFVRISPFKVRVVLDIIRGKSVVEALAILENTPKAASEVLIKVLNSAIANGENNQNLAKSDMYVAEAYANEGPTLKRIQPVSKGRAYRINKRTSHITVVLDTRA
;
A
#
# COMPACT_ATOMS: atom_id res chain seq x y z
N MET A 1 -15.94 27.43 22.76
CA MET A 1 -14.60 27.05 22.21
C MET A 1 -14.28 25.59 22.47
N ALA A 2 -14.21 25.13 23.72
CA ALA A 2 -13.93 23.72 24.05
C ALA A 2 -14.96 22.76 23.45
N THR A 3 -16.23 23.12 23.42
CA THR A 3 -17.31 22.29 22.88
C THR A 3 -17.15 22.06 21.37
N ARG A 4 -16.75 23.08 20.62
CA ARG A 4 -16.55 22.99 19.18
C ARG A 4 -15.38 22.07 18.81
N ILE A 5 -14.30 22.10 19.60
CA ILE A 5 -13.13 21.23 19.42
C ILE A 5 -13.51 19.79 19.72
N LYS A 6 -14.25 19.56 20.82
CA LYS A 6 -14.77 18.24 21.18
C LYS A 6 -15.69 17.68 20.08
N GLN A 7 -16.60 18.50 19.56
CA GLN A 7 -17.53 18.08 18.51
C GLN A 7 -16.77 17.68 17.25
N LYS A 8 -15.79 18.47 16.82
CA LYS A 8 -14.93 18.12 15.67
C LYS A 8 -14.15 16.83 15.88
N ALA A 9 -13.72 16.55 17.09
CA ALA A 9 -13.02 15.30 17.41
C ALA A 9 -13.95 14.10 17.32
N LEU A 10 -15.16 14.23 17.85
CA LEU A 10 -16.20 13.19 17.76
C LEU A 10 -16.62 12.93 16.31
N ASP A 11 -16.79 14.00 15.52
CA ASP A 11 -17.14 13.90 14.11
C ASP A 11 -16.04 13.17 13.31
N ARG A 12 -14.77 13.43 13.62
CA ARG A 12 -13.65 12.69 13.01
C ARG A 12 -13.67 11.23 13.35
N GLN A 13 -13.94 10.88 14.61
CA GLN A 13 -14.05 9.49 15.03
C GLN A 13 -15.22 8.78 14.36
N ALA A 14 -16.38 9.45 14.30
CA ALA A 14 -17.57 8.91 13.67
C ALA A 14 -17.39 8.67 12.16
N ASN A 15 -16.62 9.55 11.49
CA ASN A 15 -16.39 9.49 10.05
C ASN A 15 -15.07 8.79 9.70
N ALA A 16 -14.37 8.19 10.66
CA ALA A 16 -13.13 7.48 10.41
C ALA A 16 -13.38 6.24 9.55
N ASP A 17 -12.49 6.03 8.59
CA ASP A 17 -12.53 4.84 7.76
C ASP A 17 -12.11 3.62 8.59
N SER A 18 -13.04 2.69 8.77
CA SER A 18 -12.84 1.48 9.56
C SER A 18 -12.45 0.27 8.73
N ARG A 19 -12.33 0.43 7.40
CA ARG A 19 -11.97 -0.70 6.52
C ARG A 19 -10.58 -1.24 6.88
N PRO A 20 -10.39 -2.58 6.80
CA PRO A 20 -9.07 -3.17 7.03
C PRO A 20 -8.04 -2.62 6.08
N ARG A 21 -6.89 -2.22 6.61
CA ARG A 21 -5.80 -1.70 5.79
C ARG A 21 -4.44 -2.09 6.35
N ALA A 22 -3.45 -2.08 5.49
CA ALA A 22 -2.06 -2.23 5.89
C ALA A 22 -1.21 -1.28 5.05
N THR A 23 -0.20 -0.70 5.68
CA THR A 23 0.73 0.21 5.02
C THR A 23 2.16 -0.24 5.29
N ALA A 24 2.93 -0.43 4.21
CA ALA A 24 4.37 -0.65 4.30
C ALA A 24 5.07 0.66 3.93
N LYS A 25 5.84 1.19 4.87
CA LYS A 25 6.58 2.44 4.68
C LYS A 25 8.05 2.18 4.34
N PHE A 26 8.65 3.11 3.61
CA PHE A 26 10.08 3.09 3.28
C PHE A 26 10.51 1.83 2.52
N VAL A 27 9.66 1.36 1.63
CA VAL A 27 10.00 0.22 0.76
C VAL A 27 10.95 0.69 -0.34
N ARG A 28 12.06 -0.03 -0.50
CA ARG A 28 13.14 0.32 -1.43
C ARG A 28 12.83 -0.06 -2.88
N ILE A 29 11.66 0.30 -3.35
CA ILE A 29 11.21 0.09 -4.74
C ILE A 29 10.55 1.38 -5.21
N SER A 30 10.76 1.76 -6.47
CA SER A 30 10.13 2.95 -7.05
C SER A 30 8.60 2.83 -7.01
N PRO A 31 7.87 3.89 -6.62
CA PRO A 31 6.41 3.87 -6.63
C PRO A 31 5.82 3.54 -8.01
N PHE A 32 6.46 4.00 -9.07
CA PHE A 32 6.04 3.73 -10.44
C PHE A 32 6.02 2.23 -10.74
N LYS A 33 7.06 1.50 -10.33
CA LYS A 33 7.17 0.05 -10.52
C LYS A 33 6.15 -0.72 -9.67
N VAL A 34 5.89 -0.24 -8.46
CA VAL A 34 4.88 -0.83 -7.56
C VAL A 34 3.48 -0.64 -8.14
N ARG A 35 3.18 0.55 -8.66
CA ARG A 35 1.86 0.86 -9.22
C ARG A 35 1.46 -0.05 -10.37
N VAL A 36 2.41 -0.45 -11.20
CA VAL A 36 2.16 -1.40 -12.29
C VAL A 36 1.60 -2.72 -11.76
N VAL A 37 2.15 -3.23 -10.68
CA VAL A 37 1.66 -4.48 -10.04
C VAL A 37 0.35 -4.24 -9.29
N LEU A 38 0.20 -3.10 -8.63
CA LEU A 38 -1.02 -2.75 -7.90
C LEU A 38 -2.24 -2.67 -8.83
N ASP A 39 -2.05 -2.16 -10.05
CA ASP A 39 -3.13 -2.05 -11.03
C ASP A 39 -3.74 -3.40 -11.38
N ILE A 40 -2.95 -4.46 -11.32
CA ILE A 40 -3.43 -5.82 -11.64
C ILE A 40 -4.32 -6.38 -10.53
N ILE A 41 -4.02 -6.09 -9.28
CA ILE A 41 -4.74 -6.66 -8.13
C ILE A 41 -5.92 -5.80 -7.67
N ARG A 42 -6.00 -4.56 -8.12
CA ARG A 42 -7.07 -3.65 -7.69
C ARG A 42 -8.43 -4.16 -8.15
N GLY A 43 -9.39 -4.24 -7.22
CA GLY A 43 -10.74 -4.73 -7.48
C GLY A 43 -10.90 -6.26 -7.47
N LYS A 44 -9.82 -7.01 -7.27
CA LYS A 44 -9.84 -8.47 -7.21
C LYS A 44 -10.11 -8.95 -5.78
N SER A 45 -10.69 -10.15 -5.65
CA SER A 45 -10.80 -10.79 -4.32
C SER A 45 -9.41 -11.04 -3.75
N VAL A 46 -9.29 -11.11 -2.42
CA VAL A 46 -7.97 -11.31 -1.80
C VAL A 46 -7.33 -12.64 -2.19
N VAL A 47 -8.13 -13.67 -2.37
CA VAL A 47 -7.64 -14.99 -2.80
C VAL A 47 -7.06 -14.90 -4.22
N GLU A 48 -7.80 -14.26 -5.12
CA GLU A 48 -7.38 -14.02 -6.50
C GLU A 48 -6.13 -13.13 -6.57
N ALA A 49 -6.12 -12.05 -5.78
CA ALA A 49 -4.99 -11.13 -5.71
C ALA A 49 -3.71 -11.82 -5.24
N LEU A 50 -3.79 -12.67 -4.22
CA LEU A 50 -2.65 -13.45 -3.73
C LEU A 50 -2.13 -14.41 -4.81
N ALA A 51 -3.02 -15.08 -5.51
CA ALA A 51 -2.64 -15.99 -6.59
C ALA A 51 -1.93 -15.24 -7.74
N ILE A 52 -2.44 -14.07 -8.11
CA ILE A 52 -1.83 -13.20 -9.13
C ILE A 52 -0.42 -12.77 -8.69
N LEU A 53 -0.27 -12.33 -7.45
CA LEU A 53 1.02 -11.87 -6.93
C LEU A 53 2.05 -12.99 -6.86
N GLU A 54 1.64 -14.18 -6.46
CA GLU A 54 2.52 -15.36 -6.39
C GLU A 54 3.07 -15.75 -7.78
N ASN A 55 2.29 -15.53 -8.83
CA ASN A 55 2.65 -15.87 -10.20
C ASN A 55 3.26 -14.71 -10.99
N THR A 56 3.34 -13.51 -10.42
CA THR A 56 3.91 -12.34 -11.07
C THR A 56 5.40 -12.21 -10.75
N PRO A 57 6.31 -12.34 -11.73
CA PRO A 57 7.76 -12.30 -11.49
C PRO A 57 8.28 -10.86 -11.39
N LYS A 58 7.79 -10.09 -10.41
CA LYS A 58 8.23 -8.72 -10.14
C LYS A 58 8.75 -8.62 -8.71
N ALA A 59 9.77 -7.78 -8.51
CA ALA A 59 10.33 -7.55 -7.17
C ALA A 59 9.29 -7.00 -6.18
N ALA A 60 8.35 -6.19 -6.66
CA ALA A 60 7.28 -5.64 -5.85
C ALA A 60 6.29 -6.70 -5.34
N SER A 61 6.15 -7.83 -6.04
CA SER A 61 5.16 -8.86 -5.71
C SER A 61 5.38 -9.45 -4.32
N GLU A 62 6.61 -9.72 -3.92
CA GLU A 62 6.93 -10.25 -2.59
C GLU A 62 6.51 -9.30 -1.47
N VAL A 63 6.80 -8.02 -1.63
CA VAL A 63 6.41 -6.99 -0.67
C VAL A 63 4.90 -6.86 -0.60
N LEU A 64 4.23 -6.87 -1.75
CA LEU A 64 2.78 -6.75 -1.83
C LEU A 64 2.06 -7.95 -1.22
N ILE A 65 2.60 -9.15 -1.34
CA ILE A 65 2.07 -10.35 -0.66
C ILE A 65 2.06 -10.13 0.85
N LYS A 66 3.15 -9.63 1.40
CA LYS A 66 3.27 -9.35 2.84
C LYS A 66 2.28 -8.27 3.29
N VAL A 67 2.16 -7.18 2.53
CA VAL A 67 1.21 -6.10 2.83
C VAL A 67 -0.22 -6.60 2.78
N LEU A 68 -0.56 -7.37 1.75
CA LEU A 68 -1.90 -7.92 1.59
C LEU A 68 -2.24 -8.91 2.71
N ASN A 69 -1.33 -9.79 3.09
CA ASN A 69 -1.52 -10.71 4.21
C ASN A 69 -1.71 -9.96 5.53
N SER A 70 -0.97 -8.86 5.73
CA SER A 70 -1.14 -8.01 6.92
C SER A 70 -2.53 -7.36 6.95
N ALA A 71 -3.02 -6.86 5.82
CA ALA A 71 -4.36 -6.29 5.71
C ALA A 71 -5.45 -7.34 5.96
N ILE A 72 -5.28 -8.54 5.44
CA ILE A 72 -6.20 -9.67 5.68
C ILE A 72 -6.24 -10.02 7.17
N ALA A 73 -5.08 -10.11 7.82
CA ALA A 73 -5.00 -10.39 9.25
C ALA A 73 -5.69 -9.29 10.08
N ASN A 74 -5.53 -8.03 9.70
CA ASN A 74 -6.23 -6.92 10.35
C ASN A 74 -7.76 -7.06 10.21
N GLY A 75 -8.25 -7.46 9.05
CA GLY A 75 -9.67 -7.71 8.83
C GLY A 75 -10.20 -8.86 9.65
N GLU A 76 -9.49 -9.98 9.69
CA GLU A 76 -9.89 -11.18 10.44
C GLU A 76 -9.87 -10.94 11.96
N ASN A 77 -8.81 -10.35 12.48
CA ASN A 77 -8.60 -10.21 13.92
C ASN A 77 -9.35 -9.04 14.53
N ASN A 78 -9.45 -7.91 13.82
CA ASN A 78 -10.02 -6.68 14.37
C ASN A 78 -11.51 -6.51 14.05
N GLN A 79 -11.98 -7.06 12.93
CA GLN A 79 -13.35 -6.88 12.45
C GLN A 79 -14.09 -8.19 12.20
N ASN A 80 -13.48 -9.33 12.51
CA ASN A 80 -14.06 -10.66 12.35
C ASN A 80 -14.58 -10.95 10.93
N LEU A 81 -13.90 -10.40 9.92
CA LEU A 81 -14.24 -10.61 8.51
C LEU A 81 -13.62 -11.91 7.99
N ALA A 82 -14.36 -12.64 7.17
CA ALA A 82 -13.84 -13.83 6.52
C ALA A 82 -12.97 -13.46 5.32
N LYS A 83 -11.86 -14.15 5.15
CA LYS A 83 -10.94 -13.94 4.01
C LYS A 83 -11.66 -14.06 2.66
N SER A 84 -12.60 -15.00 2.54
CA SER A 84 -13.35 -15.24 1.31
C SER A 84 -14.25 -14.06 0.90
N ASP A 85 -14.63 -13.21 1.85
CA ASP A 85 -15.57 -12.10 1.63
C ASP A 85 -14.86 -10.78 1.31
N MET A 86 -13.55 -10.73 1.50
CA MET A 86 -12.77 -9.51 1.29
C MET A 86 -12.26 -9.36 -0.15
N TYR A 87 -12.17 -8.13 -0.60
CA TYR A 87 -11.57 -7.78 -1.88
C TYR A 87 -10.70 -6.53 -1.73
N VAL A 88 -9.81 -6.32 -2.69
CA VAL A 88 -8.94 -5.15 -2.71
C VAL A 88 -9.76 -3.94 -3.21
N ALA A 89 -10.19 -3.10 -2.28
CA ALA A 89 -10.96 -1.90 -2.60
C ALA A 89 -10.08 -0.78 -3.13
N GLU A 90 -8.98 -0.53 -2.43
CA GLU A 90 -8.01 0.49 -2.81
C GLU A 90 -6.59 -0.05 -2.64
N ALA A 91 -5.73 0.28 -3.57
CA ALA A 91 -4.31 -0.03 -3.50
C ALA A 91 -3.54 1.09 -4.16
N TYR A 92 -2.62 1.69 -3.43
CA TYR A 92 -1.83 2.81 -3.95
C TYR A 92 -0.42 2.83 -3.35
N ALA A 93 0.49 3.45 -4.07
CA ALA A 93 1.86 3.66 -3.63
C ALA A 93 2.20 5.14 -3.74
N ASN A 94 2.59 5.74 -2.64
CA ASN A 94 3.01 7.12 -2.54
C ASN A 94 4.53 7.21 -2.51
N GLU A 95 5.08 8.34 -2.94
CA GLU A 95 6.50 8.58 -2.94
C GLU A 95 7.04 8.76 -1.52
N GLY A 96 8.11 8.06 -1.22
CA GLY A 96 8.89 8.24 0.01
C GLY A 96 10.16 9.06 -0.26
N PRO A 97 11.05 9.15 0.74
CA PRO A 97 12.32 9.85 0.58
C PRO A 97 13.16 9.23 -0.54
N THR A 98 13.78 10.08 -1.35
CA THR A 98 14.65 9.67 -2.43
C THR A 98 16.11 9.73 -2.00
N LEU A 99 16.85 8.63 -2.16
CA LEU A 99 18.29 8.62 -1.96
C LEU A 99 18.97 9.06 -3.26
N LYS A 100 19.66 10.18 -3.20
CA LYS A 100 20.34 10.76 -4.36
C LYS A 100 21.75 10.21 -4.46
N ARG A 101 22.08 9.63 -5.59
CA ARG A 101 23.40 9.08 -5.88
C ARG A 101 23.92 9.67 -7.18
N ILE A 102 25.20 9.54 -7.43
CA ILE A 102 25.87 10.08 -8.60
C ILE A 102 26.56 8.94 -9.34
N GLN A 103 26.37 8.91 -10.65
CA GLN A 103 27.13 8.03 -11.54
C GLN A 103 28.17 8.89 -12.28
N PRO A 104 29.47 8.68 -12.02
CA PRO A 104 30.52 9.39 -12.75
C PRO A 104 30.52 8.99 -14.23
N VAL A 105 30.68 10.00 -15.09
CA VAL A 105 30.81 9.81 -16.54
C VAL A 105 32.05 10.58 -17.03
N SER A 106 32.39 10.45 -18.30
CA SER A 106 33.61 11.06 -18.87
C SER A 106 33.67 12.59 -18.70
N LYS A 107 34.87 13.14 -18.68
CA LYS A 107 35.14 14.59 -18.62
C LYS A 107 34.61 15.28 -17.35
N GLY A 108 34.70 14.62 -16.20
CA GLY A 108 34.32 15.20 -14.91
C GLY A 108 32.84 15.46 -14.73
N ARG A 109 31.99 14.95 -15.62
CA ARG A 109 30.54 15.06 -15.50
C ARG A 109 30.00 13.97 -14.59
N ALA A 110 28.86 14.24 -13.98
CA ALA A 110 28.19 13.26 -13.12
C ALA A 110 26.68 13.27 -13.40
N TYR A 111 26.10 12.09 -13.57
CA TYR A 111 24.65 11.95 -13.70
C TYR A 111 24.04 11.55 -12.37
N ARG A 112 22.90 12.16 -12.04
CA ARG A 112 22.17 11.84 -10.82
C ARG A 112 21.40 10.53 -10.98
N ILE A 113 21.49 9.68 -9.98
CA ILE A 113 20.66 8.49 -9.86
C ILE A 113 19.75 8.68 -8.65
N ASN A 114 18.44 8.56 -8.85
CA ASN A 114 17.47 8.65 -7.77
C ASN A 114 17.09 7.24 -7.32
N LYS A 115 17.52 6.85 -6.13
CA LYS A 115 17.09 5.61 -5.48
C LYS A 115 15.80 5.91 -4.72
N ARG A 116 14.68 5.65 -5.37
CA ARG A 116 13.36 6.00 -4.84
C ARG A 116 12.88 4.99 -3.81
N THR A 117 12.05 5.46 -2.90
CA THR A 117 11.33 4.61 -1.95
C THR A 117 9.83 4.86 -2.11
N SER A 118 9.03 3.94 -1.63
CA SER A 118 7.58 4.06 -1.68
C SER A 118 6.92 3.68 -0.37
N HIS A 119 5.76 4.27 -0.14
CA HIS A 119 4.86 3.92 0.94
C HIS A 119 3.64 3.27 0.30
N ILE A 120 3.45 1.97 0.55
CA ILE A 120 2.42 1.17 -0.10
C ILE A 120 1.28 0.97 0.87
N THR A 121 0.06 1.26 0.44
CA THR A 121 -1.15 1.04 1.24
C THR A 121 -2.12 0.16 0.45
N VAL A 122 -2.65 -0.84 1.11
CA VAL A 122 -3.73 -1.68 0.60
C VAL A 122 -4.91 -1.59 1.56
N VAL A 123 -6.07 -1.26 1.04
CA VAL A 123 -7.32 -1.18 1.79
C VAL A 123 -8.26 -2.25 1.26
N LEU A 124 -8.77 -3.07 2.17
CA LEU A 124 -9.71 -4.14 1.85
C LEU A 124 -11.13 -3.73 2.24
N ASP A 125 -12.10 -4.33 1.60
CA ASP A 125 -13.51 -4.15 1.92
C ASP A 125 -14.22 -5.48 1.69
N THR A 126 -15.46 -5.57 2.13
CA THR A 126 -16.29 -6.77 1.94
C THR A 126 -17.31 -6.53 0.83
N ARG A 127 -17.56 -7.55 0.03
CA ARG A 127 -18.66 -7.55 -0.93
C ARG A 127 -19.92 -8.07 -0.26
N ALA A 128 -20.95 -7.31 -0.40
CA ALA A 128 -22.25 -7.72 0.06
C ALA A 128 -22.83 -8.85 -0.81
#